data_807adcbc551f30af8e258492732af437
#
_entry.id   807adcbc551f30af8e258492732af437
#
_cell.length_a   1.000
_cell.length_b   1.000
_cell.length_c   1.000
_cell.angle_alpha   90.00
_cell.angle_beta   90.00
_cell.angle_gamma   90.00
#
_symmetry.space_group_name_H-M   'P 1'
#
loop_
_entity.id
_entity.type
_entity.pdbx_description
1 polymer ?
#
loop_
_entity_poly.entity_id
_entity_poly.type
_entity_poly.pdbx_seq_one_letter_code
_entity_poly.pdbx_strand_id
1 'polypeptide(L)'
;LEPFYEIRWPDGSYFQASGDDEKMQSEVQRLNPADLPGYKRFLKDSQKRYIIGYEGMVAEPMHRLWETLKVLPTFAMLRADRSIYGLAARRVKDERLRMALSFHPLFIGGDPMHVTSIYALVAHLEKTYGVHYAMGGVQQIADAMAAVVRAQGGQIHQNAVADEILIKNGAAQAVVLTDGQRFDAPLIVSNADAGHTYDHLLRKHSRRRWTTGKLARKRWSMGLFVWYFGTRGTAGRWADVGHHTIANGPRYKGLLRDIFLKGRLSDDMSLYIHRPSVTDPSVAPAGGDTFYVLSPVPHLGWKNKVDWQKEMPIYRAKVAAEVEKLMPGFEACISTETIFTPETFEDRYLSPHGAGFSIEPRILQSAWFRPHNVSEEARGLYLVGAGTHPGAGLPGVISSAEVLSKLVPDAPVAQSKTRMAAE
;
A
#
# COMPACT_ATOMS: atom_id res chain seq x y z
N LEU A 1 -1.24 -11.65 -15.27
CA LEU A 1 -1.86 -10.64 -16.13
C LEU A 1 -0.93 -10.27 -17.29
N GLU A 2 -1.49 -9.98 -18.46
CA GLU A 2 -0.76 -9.51 -19.63
C GLU A 2 -1.69 -8.63 -20.48
N PRO A 3 -1.36 -7.35 -20.74
CA PRO A 3 -0.29 -6.60 -20.08
C PRO A 3 -0.50 -6.51 -18.57
N PHE A 4 0.57 -6.20 -17.81
CA PHE A 4 0.48 -6.00 -16.36
C PHE A 4 -0.45 -4.84 -16.03
N TYR A 5 -0.27 -3.72 -16.74
CA TYR A 5 -1.08 -2.51 -16.69
C TYR A 5 -0.82 -1.67 -17.93
N GLU A 6 -1.74 -0.76 -18.21
CA GLU A 6 -1.60 0.26 -19.22
C GLU A 6 -1.60 1.65 -18.59
N ILE A 7 -0.66 2.50 -19.00
CA ILE A 7 -0.63 3.91 -18.62
C ILE A 7 -1.03 4.73 -19.83
N ARG A 8 -1.98 5.64 -19.68
CA ARG A 8 -2.48 6.55 -20.71
C ARG A 8 -2.20 8.01 -20.37
N TRP A 9 -1.95 8.81 -21.38
CA TRP A 9 -1.76 10.25 -21.25
C TRP A 9 -2.79 11.02 -22.06
N PRO A 10 -3.02 12.33 -21.73
CA PRO A 10 -4.05 13.13 -22.41
C PRO A 10 -3.82 13.36 -23.91
N ASP A 11 -2.58 13.19 -24.38
CA ASP A 11 -2.21 13.30 -25.79
C ASP A 11 -2.57 12.04 -26.62
N GLY A 12 -3.23 11.06 -26.00
CA GLY A 12 -3.58 9.78 -26.62
C GLY A 12 -2.44 8.76 -26.64
N SER A 13 -1.25 9.13 -26.19
CA SER A 13 -0.16 8.16 -26.06
C SER A 13 -0.42 7.21 -24.87
N TYR A 14 0.17 6.00 -24.95
CA TYR A 14 0.04 4.99 -23.92
C TYR A 14 1.35 4.23 -23.72
N PHE A 15 1.41 3.42 -22.67
CA PHE A 15 2.51 2.51 -22.37
C PHE A 15 1.95 1.25 -21.72
N GLN A 16 2.25 0.09 -22.28
CA GLN A 16 1.84 -1.21 -21.76
C GLN A 16 3.02 -1.90 -21.10
N ALA A 17 2.88 -2.21 -19.80
CA ALA A 17 3.89 -2.95 -19.07
C ALA A 17 3.72 -4.46 -19.27
N SER A 18 4.82 -5.15 -19.49
CA SER A 18 4.86 -6.60 -19.76
C SER A 18 6.09 -7.24 -19.11
N GLY A 19 6.02 -8.54 -18.82
CA GLY A 19 7.17 -9.36 -18.45
C GLY A 19 8.05 -9.73 -19.64
N ASP A 20 7.55 -9.59 -20.87
CA ASP A 20 8.24 -9.93 -22.11
C ASP A 20 9.23 -8.83 -22.51
N ASP A 21 10.49 -9.22 -22.68
CA ASP A 21 11.57 -8.28 -23.02
C ASP A 21 11.41 -7.64 -24.40
N GLU A 22 10.90 -8.37 -25.40
CA GLU A 22 10.75 -7.86 -26.76
C GLU A 22 9.61 -6.85 -26.83
N LYS A 23 8.46 -7.17 -26.19
CA LYS A 23 7.33 -6.24 -26.05
C LYS A 23 7.76 -4.96 -25.33
N MET A 24 8.49 -5.07 -24.23
CA MET A 24 8.95 -3.91 -23.47
C MET A 24 9.95 -3.07 -24.25
N GLN A 25 10.86 -3.69 -25.01
CA GLN A 25 11.77 -2.93 -25.87
C GLN A 25 11.02 -2.21 -26.98
N SER A 26 10.01 -2.85 -27.58
CA SER A 26 9.15 -2.24 -28.60
C SER A 26 8.34 -1.06 -28.02
N GLU A 27 7.79 -1.18 -26.80
CA GLU A 27 7.09 -0.09 -26.13
C GLU A 27 8.00 1.12 -25.86
N VAL A 28 9.23 0.87 -25.39
CA VAL A 28 10.20 1.96 -25.17
C VAL A 28 10.61 2.61 -26.49
N GLN A 29 10.85 1.81 -27.55
CA GLN A 29 11.20 2.33 -28.87
C GLN A 29 10.05 3.15 -29.49
N ARG A 30 8.81 2.72 -29.30
CA ARG A 30 7.62 3.43 -29.79
C ARG A 30 7.50 4.83 -29.17
N LEU A 31 7.82 4.99 -27.89
CA LEU A 31 7.80 6.29 -27.20
C LEU A 31 9.04 7.12 -27.51
N ASN A 32 10.24 6.53 -27.39
CA ASN A 32 11.51 7.18 -27.73
C ASN A 32 12.63 6.15 -27.98
N PRO A 33 13.00 5.88 -29.24
CA PRO A 33 14.06 4.90 -29.57
C PRO A 33 15.40 5.19 -28.89
N ALA A 34 15.74 6.48 -28.68
CA ALA A 34 16.99 6.87 -28.05
C ALA A 34 17.09 6.49 -26.56
N ASP A 35 15.98 6.16 -25.91
CA ASP A 35 15.93 5.80 -24.50
C ASP A 35 16.11 4.29 -24.24
N LEU A 36 16.12 3.45 -25.26
CA LEU A 36 16.28 1.99 -25.09
C LEU A 36 17.56 1.60 -24.32
N PRO A 37 18.75 2.17 -24.60
CA PRO A 37 19.93 1.87 -23.80
C PRO A 37 19.81 2.34 -22.35
N GLY A 38 19.10 3.45 -22.11
CA GLY A 38 18.80 3.99 -20.78
C GLY A 38 17.85 3.08 -19.99
N TYR A 39 16.80 2.60 -20.63
CA TYR A 39 15.87 1.62 -20.07
C TYR A 39 16.59 0.32 -19.63
N LYS A 40 17.45 -0.24 -20.48
CA LYS A 40 18.25 -1.43 -20.12
C LYS A 40 19.14 -1.19 -18.90
N ARG A 41 19.72 0.02 -18.78
CA ARG A 41 20.48 0.40 -17.57
C ARG A 41 19.60 0.55 -16.33
N PHE A 42 18.39 1.10 -16.50
CA PHE A 42 17.42 1.21 -15.40
C PHE A 42 17.03 -0.18 -14.87
N LEU A 43 16.78 -1.16 -15.72
CA LEU A 43 16.48 -2.54 -15.29
C LEU A 43 17.65 -3.17 -14.51
N LYS A 44 18.91 -2.95 -14.93
CA LYS A 44 20.08 -3.40 -14.16
C LYS A 44 20.17 -2.72 -12.79
N ASP A 45 19.85 -1.43 -12.72
CA ASP A 45 19.77 -0.69 -11.45
C ASP A 45 18.65 -1.22 -10.56
N SER A 46 17.51 -1.57 -11.14
CA SER A 46 16.35 -2.17 -10.48
C SER A 46 16.70 -3.54 -9.88
N GLN A 47 17.34 -4.42 -10.65
CA GLN A 47 17.80 -5.74 -10.20
C GLN A 47 18.75 -5.64 -9.00
N LYS A 48 19.73 -4.75 -9.03
CA LYS A 48 20.65 -4.55 -7.90
C LYS A 48 19.91 -4.14 -6.63
N ARG A 49 18.89 -3.28 -6.77
CA ARG A 49 18.07 -2.82 -5.66
C ARG A 49 17.14 -3.91 -5.12
N TYR A 50 16.67 -4.78 -6.01
CA TYR A 50 15.87 -5.94 -5.65
C TYR A 50 16.68 -6.93 -4.79
N ILE A 51 17.85 -7.35 -5.26
CA ILE A 51 18.72 -8.29 -4.53
C ILE A 51 19.08 -7.73 -3.14
N ILE A 52 19.44 -6.46 -3.05
CA ILE A 52 19.88 -5.85 -1.80
C ILE A 52 18.69 -5.46 -0.91
N GLY A 53 17.70 -4.78 -1.48
CA GLY A 53 16.61 -4.18 -0.70
C GLY A 53 15.49 -5.16 -0.39
N TYR A 54 15.17 -6.07 -1.32
CA TYR A 54 14.10 -7.04 -1.11
C TYR A 54 14.63 -8.36 -0.55
N GLU A 55 15.49 -9.07 -1.26
CA GLU A 55 16.00 -10.36 -0.78
C GLU A 55 16.85 -10.22 0.48
N GLY A 56 17.67 -9.17 0.58
CA GLY A 56 18.62 -8.99 1.67
C GLY A 56 18.09 -8.26 2.90
N MET A 57 16.94 -7.56 2.83
CA MET A 57 16.55 -6.65 3.91
C MET A 57 15.06 -6.63 4.26
N VAL A 58 14.17 -6.98 3.34
CA VAL A 58 12.72 -6.77 3.56
C VAL A 58 12.18 -7.57 4.71
N ALA A 59 12.67 -8.79 4.90
CA ALA A 59 12.29 -9.70 5.97
C ALA A 59 13.24 -9.69 7.17
N GLU A 60 14.22 -8.77 7.20
CA GLU A 60 15.14 -8.67 8.33
C GLU A 60 14.67 -7.63 9.37
N PRO A 61 14.77 -7.93 10.67
CA PRO A 61 14.41 -7.00 11.71
C PRO A 61 15.30 -5.75 11.68
N MET A 62 14.69 -4.56 11.62
CA MET A 62 15.39 -3.26 11.63
C MET A 62 15.13 -2.48 12.93
N HIS A 63 15.01 -3.16 14.06
CA HIS A 63 14.66 -2.55 15.35
C HIS A 63 15.89 -2.00 16.12
N ARG A 64 17.10 -2.36 15.72
CA ARG A 64 18.35 -1.82 16.30
C ARG A 64 19.01 -0.84 15.36
N LEU A 65 19.43 0.32 15.86
CA LEU A 65 20.06 1.37 15.06
C LEU A 65 21.27 0.84 14.26
N TRP A 66 22.07 0.00 14.87
CA TRP A 66 23.26 -0.55 14.26
C TRP A 66 22.99 -1.43 13.02
N GLU A 67 21.83 -2.09 12.94
CA GLU A 67 21.38 -2.84 11.76
C GLU A 67 21.17 -1.90 10.56
N THR A 68 20.57 -0.73 10.80
CA THR A 68 20.47 0.32 9.79
C THR A 68 21.85 0.92 9.43
N LEU A 69 22.72 1.12 10.40
CA LEU A 69 24.07 1.65 10.13
C LEU A 69 24.92 0.72 9.25
N LYS A 70 24.79 -0.60 9.40
CA LYS A 70 25.47 -1.59 8.55
C LYS A 70 25.12 -1.45 7.08
N VAL A 71 23.90 -1.06 6.75
CA VAL A 71 23.41 -0.98 5.37
C VAL A 71 23.66 0.39 4.74
N LEU A 72 24.10 1.40 5.50
CA LEU A 72 24.38 2.75 4.97
C LEU A 72 25.41 2.78 3.83
N PRO A 73 26.56 2.06 3.88
CA PRO A 73 27.49 2.05 2.76
C PRO A 73 26.86 1.52 1.47
N THR A 74 26.05 0.48 1.59
CA THR A 74 25.32 -0.11 0.47
C THR A 74 24.27 0.86 -0.07
N PHE A 75 23.55 1.57 0.78
CA PHE A 75 22.61 2.60 0.37
C PHE A 75 23.28 3.78 -0.32
N ALA A 76 24.46 4.19 0.14
CA ALA A 76 25.28 5.21 -0.52
C ALA A 76 25.72 4.73 -1.91
N MET A 77 26.19 3.50 -2.05
CA MET A 77 26.54 2.89 -3.34
C MET A 77 25.37 2.86 -4.30
N LEU A 78 24.16 2.51 -3.83
CA LEU A 78 22.94 2.49 -4.62
C LEU A 78 22.36 3.90 -4.86
N ARG A 79 22.95 4.95 -4.27
CA ARG A 79 22.42 6.32 -4.32
C ARG A 79 20.96 6.37 -3.86
N ALA A 80 20.69 5.72 -2.72
CA ALA A 80 19.38 5.71 -2.08
C ALA A 80 18.91 7.10 -1.60
N ASP A 81 19.83 8.07 -1.55
CA ASP A 81 19.57 9.49 -1.33
C ASP A 81 18.72 10.15 -2.44
N ARG A 82 18.71 9.56 -3.63
CA ARG A 82 17.95 10.07 -4.78
C ARG A 82 16.52 9.54 -4.76
N SER A 83 15.61 10.32 -5.35
CA SER A 83 14.26 9.84 -5.61
C SER A 83 14.24 8.82 -6.76
N ILE A 84 13.21 7.97 -6.79
CA ILE A 84 13.01 7.05 -7.91
C ILE A 84 12.82 7.79 -9.23
N TYR A 85 12.06 8.91 -9.22
CA TYR A 85 11.94 9.76 -10.40
C TYR A 85 13.32 10.32 -10.83
N GLY A 86 14.15 10.77 -9.89
CA GLY A 86 15.52 11.23 -10.16
C GLY A 86 16.41 10.15 -10.74
N LEU A 87 16.21 8.88 -10.37
CA LEU A 87 16.90 7.73 -10.99
C LEU A 87 16.42 7.54 -12.44
N ALA A 88 15.11 7.50 -12.68
CA ALA A 88 14.53 7.35 -14.02
C ALA A 88 14.98 8.48 -14.95
N ALA A 89 14.95 9.74 -14.49
CA ALA A 89 15.37 10.91 -15.26
C ALA A 89 16.85 10.90 -15.68
N ARG A 90 17.71 10.15 -14.99
CA ARG A 90 19.11 9.95 -15.39
C ARG A 90 19.30 8.86 -16.43
N ARG A 91 18.30 8.01 -16.61
CA ARG A 91 18.35 6.87 -17.51
C ARG A 91 17.64 7.14 -18.82
N VAL A 92 16.49 7.80 -18.77
CA VAL A 92 15.65 8.07 -19.93
C VAL A 92 15.33 9.56 -20.05
N LYS A 93 15.10 10.02 -21.30
CA LYS A 93 14.83 11.42 -21.62
C LYS A 93 13.33 11.70 -21.79
N ASP A 94 12.58 10.75 -22.34
CA ASP A 94 11.13 10.90 -22.51
C ASP A 94 10.44 10.97 -21.16
N GLU A 95 9.61 11.99 -20.97
CA GLU A 95 8.94 12.26 -19.70
C GLU A 95 7.91 11.15 -19.34
N ARG A 96 7.25 10.59 -20.35
CA ARG A 96 6.30 9.49 -20.18
C ARG A 96 7.00 8.24 -19.64
N LEU A 97 8.19 7.91 -20.19
CA LEU A 97 9.02 6.83 -19.66
C LEU A 97 9.50 7.10 -18.24
N ARG A 98 9.87 8.36 -17.90
CA ARG A 98 10.22 8.71 -16.53
C ARG A 98 9.06 8.44 -15.57
N MET A 99 7.85 8.84 -15.95
CA MET A 99 6.64 8.59 -15.17
C MET A 99 6.38 7.08 -15.05
N ALA A 100 6.38 6.34 -16.16
CA ALA A 100 6.13 4.89 -16.17
C ALA A 100 7.14 4.09 -15.34
N LEU A 101 8.41 4.50 -15.31
CA LEU A 101 9.47 3.85 -14.53
C LEU A 101 9.53 4.28 -13.07
N SER A 102 8.74 5.26 -12.64
CA SER A 102 8.84 5.82 -11.29
C SER A 102 7.54 5.90 -10.51
N PHE A 103 6.38 5.59 -11.07
CA PHE A 103 5.09 5.78 -10.39
C PHE A 103 4.79 4.78 -9.27
N HIS A 104 5.45 3.62 -9.24
CA HIS A 104 5.20 2.51 -8.32
C HIS A 104 5.07 2.91 -6.84
N PRO A 105 5.85 3.88 -6.29
CA PRO A 105 5.66 4.33 -4.92
C PRO A 105 4.25 4.84 -4.59
N LEU A 106 3.48 5.29 -5.58
CA LEU A 106 2.08 5.70 -5.36
C LEU A 106 1.23 4.54 -4.81
N PHE A 107 1.54 3.30 -5.18
CA PHE A 107 0.84 2.10 -4.66
C PHE A 107 1.19 1.76 -3.19
N ILE A 108 2.13 2.47 -2.59
CA ILE A 108 2.52 2.33 -1.18
C ILE A 108 2.49 3.68 -0.45
N GLY A 109 1.81 4.67 -1.02
CA GLY A 109 1.60 5.96 -0.41
C GLY A 109 2.77 6.94 -0.46
N GLY A 110 3.71 6.74 -1.38
CA GLY A 110 4.90 7.56 -1.51
C GLY A 110 4.91 8.47 -2.74
N ASP A 111 5.40 9.70 -2.58
CA ASP A 111 5.63 10.62 -3.67
C ASP A 111 6.88 10.22 -4.48
N PRO A 112 6.76 9.84 -5.77
CA PRO A 112 7.90 9.45 -6.60
C PRO A 112 9.04 10.48 -6.67
N MET A 113 8.72 11.77 -6.43
CA MET A 113 9.71 12.85 -6.42
C MET A 113 10.56 12.88 -5.14
N HIS A 114 10.10 12.22 -4.06
CA HIS A 114 10.71 12.28 -2.73
C HIS A 114 11.02 10.92 -2.10
N VAL A 115 10.42 9.84 -2.62
CA VAL A 115 10.70 8.48 -2.15
C VAL A 115 12.00 7.96 -2.74
N THR A 116 12.77 7.24 -1.92
CA THR A 116 14.09 6.71 -2.28
C THR A 116 14.08 5.86 -3.55
N SER A 117 15.15 5.94 -4.34
CA SER A 117 15.36 5.14 -5.55
C SER A 117 15.41 3.62 -5.29
N ILE A 118 15.47 3.18 -4.04
CA ILE A 118 15.38 1.75 -3.69
C ILE A 118 14.10 1.14 -4.26
N TYR A 119 12.97 1.87 -4.25
CA TYR A 119 11.71 1.38 -4.78
C TYR A 119 11.68 1.11 -6.31
N ALA A 120 12.76 1.45 -7.03
CA ALA A 120 12.93 0.96 -8.40
C ALA A 120 13.04 -0.57 -8.47
N LEU A 121 13.29 -1.24 -7.33
CA LEU A 121 13.26 -2.70 -7.20
C LEU A 121 11.96 -3.33 -7.75
N VAL A 122 10.83 -2.61 -7.67
CA VAL A 122 9.51 -3.09 -8.10
C VAL A 122 9.52 -3.44 -9.58
N ALA A 123 10.19 -2.66 -10.43
CA ALA A 123 10.26 -2.96 -11.85
C ALA A 123 10.98 -4.29 -12.15
N HIS A 124 11.96 -4.69 -11.32
CA HIS A 124 12.58 -6.01 -11.42
C HIS A 124 11.66 -7.13 -10.90
N LEU A 125 10.97 -6.86 -9.81
CA LEU A 125 10.02 -7.80 -9.20
C LEU A 125 8.88 -8.13 -10.18
N GLU A 126 8.25 -7.12 -10.77
CA GLU A 126 7.20 -7.31 -11.78
C GLU A 126 7.70 -8.07 -13.01
N LYS A 127 8.88 -7.69 -13.52
CA LYS A 127 9.48 -8.36 -14.66
C LYS A 127 9.78 -9.85 -14.39
N THR A 128 10.27 -10.17 -13.19
CA THR A 128 10.74 -11.52 -12.86
C THR A 128 9.60 -12.47 -12.48
N TYR A 129 8.65 -11.94 -11.70
CA TYR A 129 7.58 -12.75 -11.12
C TYR A 129 6.21 -12.50 -11.76
N GLY A 130 6.07 -11.46 -12.58
CA GLY A 130 4.81 -11.06 -13.17
C GLY A 130 3.90 -10.32 -12.19
N VAL A 131 2.73 -9.94 -12.71
CA VAL A 131 1.63 -9.37 -11.93
C VAL A 131 0.47 -10.36 -11.95
N HIS A 132 0.00 -10.76 -10.77
CA HIS A 132 -1.01 -11.80 -10.59
C HIS A 132 -2.28 -11.24 -9.97
N TYR A 133 -3.38 -11.90 -10.24
CA TYR A 133 -4.68 -11.61 -9.65
C TYR A 133 -5.20 -12.86 -8.94
N ALA A 134 -5.75 -12.70 -7.74
CA ALA A 134 -6.38 -13.80 -7.02
C ALA A 134 -7.79 -14.03 -7.58
N MET A 135 -8.03 -15.16 -8.22
CA MET A 135 -9.35 -15.51 -8.77
C MET A 135 -10.39 -15.53 -7.65
N GLY A 136 -11.55 -14.95 -7.90
CA GLY A 136 -12.58 -14.67 -6.88
C GLY A 136 -12.35 -13.39 -6.07
N GLY A 137 -11.28 -12.61 -6.39
CA GLY A 137 -10.93 -11.36 -5.74
C GLY A 137 -9.93 -11.52 -4.59
N VAL A 138 -9.36 -10.39 -4.16
CA VAL A 138 -8.33 -10.34 -3.08
C VAL A 138 -8.85 -10.90 -1.75
N GLN A 139 -10.17 -10.88 -1.51
CA GLN A 139 -10.79 -11.47 -0.33
C GLN A 139 -10.43 -12.96 -0.16
N GLN A 140 -10.26 -13.70 -1.26
CA GLN A 140 -9.87 -15.11 -1.22
C GLN A 140 -8.54 -15.36 -0.50
N ILE A 141 -7.61 -14.41 -0.57
CA ILE A 141 -6.34 -14.50 0.16
C ILE A 141 -6.60 -14.40 1.68
N ALA A 142 -7.44 -13.45 2.10
CA ALA A 142 -7.79 -13.29 3.51
C ALA A 142 -8.55 -14.50 4.04
N ASP A 143 -9.49 -15.04 3.27
CA ASP A 143 -10.28 -16.21 3.64
C ASP A 143 -9.41 -17.46 3.77
N ALA A 144 -8.46 -17.66 2.85
CA ALA A 144 -7.48 -18.75 2.93
C ALA A 144 -6.61 -18.65 4.20
N MET A 145 -6.10 -17.45 4.52
CA MET A 145 -5.35 -17.22 5.75
C MET A 145 -6.21 -17.48 7.00
N ALA A 146 -7.45 -17.02 7.02
CA ALA A 146 -8.39 -17.27 8.11
C ALA A 146 -8.69 -18.77 8.28
N ALA A 147 -8.80 -19.52 7.17
CA ALA A 147 -8.97 -20.98 7.22
C ALA A 147 -7.77 -21.67 7.87
N VAL A 148 -6.54 -21.25 7.57
CA VAL A 148 -5.31 -21.77 8.21
C VAL A 148 -5.33 -21.50 9.72
N VAL A 149 -5.69 -20.29 10.14
CA VAL A 149 -5.79 -19.95 11.58
C VAL A 149 -6.76 -20.89 12.29
N ARG A 150 -7.95 -21.11 11.72
CA ARG A 150 -8.97 -22.00 12.31
C ARG A 150 -8.51 -23.46 12.32
N ALA A 151 -7.86 -23.92 11.26
CA ALA A 151 -7.34 -25.30 11.17
C ALA A 151 -6.27 -25.58 12.23
N GLN A 152 -5.55 -24.55 12.66
CA GLN A 152 -4.57 -24.64 13.76
C GLN A 152 -5.18 -24.45 15.16
N GLY A 153 -6.51 -24.39 15.28
CA GLY A 153 -7.21 -24.20 16.55
C GLY A 153 -7.31 -22.74 17.01
N GLY A 154 -6.89 -21.79 16.17
CA GLY A 154 -7.04 -20.36 16.44
C GLY A 154 -8.50 -19.91 16.36
N GLN A 155 -8.84 -18.87 17.12
CA GLN A 155 -10.18 -18.25 17.11
C GLN A 155 -10.12 -16.90 16.39
N ILE A 156 -11.19 -16.59 15.67
CA ILE A 156 -11.38 -15.30 14.98
C ILE A 156 -12.66 -14.67 15.50
N HIS A 157 -12.53 -13.54 16.19
CA HIS A 157 -13.64 -12.77 16.72
C HIS A 157 -13.90 -11.57 15.78
N GLN A 158 -15.01 -11.61 15.05
CA GLN A 158 -15.46 -10.50 14.21
C GLN A 158 -16.34 -9.55 15.04
N ASN A 159 -16.48 -8.29 14.55
CA ASN A 159 -17.20 -7.21 15.25
C ASN A 159 -16.66 -6.93 16.67
N ALA A 160 -15.40 -7.28 16.91
CA ALA A 160 -14.69 -7.12 18.17
C ALA A 160 -13.74 -5.92 18.09
N VAL A 161 -14.23 -4.72 18.35
CA VAL A 161 -13.45 -3.48 18.24
C VAL A 161 -12.56 -3.34 19.47
N ALA A 162 -11.23 -3.42 19.25
CA ALA A 162 -10.26 -3.18 20.31
C ALA A 162 -10.24 -1.69 20.70
N ASP A 163 -10.36 -1.42 22.00
CA ASP A 163 -10.34 -0.07 22.57
C ASP A 163 -9.05 0.24 23.33
N GLU A 164 -8.47 -0.76 23.99
CA GLU A 164 -7.28 -0.55 24.84
C GLU A 164 -6.39 -1.81 24.85
N ILE A 165 -5.09 -1.60 24.87
CA ILE A 165 -4.09 -2.60 25.26
C ILE A 165 -3.64 -2.28 26.67
N LEU A 166 -3.98 -3.16 27.63
CA LEU A 166 -3.61 -2.98 29.04
C LEU A 166 -2.12 -3.27 29.25
N ILE A 167 -1.42 -2.28 29.78
CA ILE A 167 0.00 -2.40 30.17
C ILE A 167 0.11 -2.38 31.69
N LYS A 168 0.74 -3.40 32.28
CA LYS A 168 1.05 -3.46 33.70
C LYS A 168 2.52 -3.80 33.89
N ASN A 169 3.22 -3.06 34.76
CA ASN A 169 4.65 -3.22 35.02
C ASN A 169 5.52 -3.24 33.73
N GLY A 170 5.15 -2.37 32.76
CA GLY A 170 5.86 -2.26 31.48
C GLY A 170 5.70 -3.45 30.53
N ALA A 171 4.67 -4.30 30.75
CA ALA A 171 4.35 -5.43 29.88
C ALA A 171 2.89 -5.43 29.45
N ALA A 172 2.62 -5.83 28.23
CA ALA A 172 1.27 -6.05 27.72
C ALA A 172 0.62 -7.23 28.47
N GLN A 173 -0.67 -7.09 28.81
CA GLN A 173 -1.40 -8.07 29.61
C GLN A 173 -2.70 -8.53 28.95
N ALA A 174 -3.39 -7.61 28.28
CA ALA A 174 -4.70 -7.91 27.72
C ALA A 174 -5.08 -6.90 26.63
N VAL A 175 -6.01 -7.31 25.78
CA VAL A 175 -6.78 -6.42 24.91
C VAL A 175 -8.18 -6.26 25.51
N VAL A 176 -8.66 -5.03 25.60
CA VAL A 176 -10.03 -4.70 26.03
C VAL A 176 -10.79 -4.16 24.84
N LEU A 177 -11.99 -4.67 24.63
CA LEU A 177 -12.90 -4.23 23.56
C LEU A 177 -13.77 -3.06 24.02
N THR A 178 -14.42 -2.40 23.08
CA THR A 178 -15.35 -1.28 23.34
C THR A 178 -16.58 -1.68 24.17
N ASP A 179 -16.98 -2.96 24.15
CA ASP A 179 -18.06 -3.51 24.98
C ASP A 179 -17.61 -3.95 26.38
N GLY A 180 -16.32 -3.77 26.70
CA GLY A 180 -15.73 -4.16 27.97
C GLY A 180 -15.22 -5.60 28.03
N GLN A 181 -15.44 -6.42 27.01
CA GLN A 181 -14.86 -7.77 26.95
C GLN A 181 -13.34 -7.68 26.97
N ARG A 182 -12.70 -8.63 27.65
CA ARG A 182 -11.26 -8.64 27.86
C ARG A 182 -10.65 -9.97 27.43
N PHE A 183 -9.53 -9.90 26.71
CA PHE A 183 -8.72 -11.04 26.28
C PHE A 183 -7.34 -10.93 26.92
N ASP A 184 -7.05 -11.78 27.89
CA ASP A 184 -5.74 -11.82 28.55
C ASP A 184 -4.74 -12.58 27.69
N ALA A 185 -3.59 -11.98 27.43
CA ALA A 185 -2.49 -12.59 26.68
C ALA A 185 -1.13 -11.98 27.06
N PRO A 186 -0.09 -12.77 27.25
CA PRO A 186 1.26 -12.26 27.54
C PRO A 186 1.98 -11.73 26.29
N LEU A 187 1.46 -12.08 25.10
CA LEU A 187 1.95 -11.64 23.81
C LEU A 187 0.78 -11.07 23.00
N ILE A 188 0.90 -9.82 22.59
CA ILE A 188 -0.10 -9.10 21.81
C ILE A 188 0.55 -8.58 20.54
N VAL A 189 -0.07 -8.85 19.39
CA VAL A 189 0.35 -8.35 18.08
C VAL A 189 -0.71 -7.38 17.57
N SER A 190 -0.36 -6.13 17.36
CA SER A 190 -1.24 -5.14 16.75
C SER A 190 -0.98 -5.04 15.25
N ASN A 191 -2.01 -5.28 14.44
CA ASN A 191 -2.03 -4.98 13.01
C ASN A 191 -2.82 -3.70 12.69
N ALA A 192 -3.33 -3.01 13.72
CA ALA A 192 -3.85 -1.67 13.55
C ALA A 192 -2.73 -0.72 13.11
N ASP A 193 -3.08 0.41 12.46
CA ASP A 193 -2.07 1.41 12.13
C ASP A 193 -1.21 1.74 13.36
N ALA A 194 0.10 1.89 13.17
CA ALA A 194 1.02 2.17 14.27
C ALA A 194 0.67 3.47 15.01
N GLY A 195 0.18 4.50 14.30
CA GLY A 195 -0.31 5.73 14.91
C GLY A 195 -1.54 5.47 15.78
N HIS A 196 -2.52 4.70 15.30
CA HIS A 196 -3.68 4.30 16.07
C HIS A 196 -3.29 3.43 17.28
N THR A 197 -2.39 2.47 17.08
CA THR A 197 -1.90 1.61 18.17
C THR A 197 -1.30 2.45 19.30
N TYR A 198 -0.42 3.39 18.97
CA TYR A 198 0.24 4.20 19.99
C TYR A 198 -0.67 5.30 20.55
N ASP A 199 -1.38 6.07 19.72
CA ASP A 199 -2.16 7.21 20.21
C ASP A 199 -3.51 6.82 20.80
N HIS A 200 -4.14 5.73 20.32
CA HIS A 200 -5.44 5.29 20.82
C HIS A 200 -5.34 4.08 21.75
N LEU A 201 -4.83 2.94 21.26
CA LEU A 201 -4.83 1.71 22.05
C LEU A 201 -3.93 1.78 23.29
N LEU A 202 -2.87 2.61 23.25
CA LEU A 202 -1.97 2.86 24.39
C LEU A 202 -2.21 4.23 25.06
N ARG A 203 -3.38 4.87 24.90
CA ARG A 203 -3.64 6.25 25.39
C ARG A 203 -3.49 6.41 26.91
N LYS A 204 -3.73 5.34 27.67
CA LYS A 204 -3.58 5.34 29.14
C LYS A 204 -2.16 4.99 29.60
N HIS A 205 -1.28 4.62 28.70
CA HIS A 205 0.11 4.29 29.00
C HIS A 205 1.05 5.45 28.66
N SER A 206 1.99 5.76 29.56
CA SER A 206 3.01 6.78 29.31
C SER A 206 4.01 6.26 28.27
N ARG A 207 4.04 6.91 27.09
CA ARG A 207 4.91 6.56 25.97
C ARG A 207 6.17 7.43 25.98
N ARG A 208 7.33 6.81 25.73
CA ARG A 208 8.63 7.49 25.72
C ARG A 208 9.11 7.78 24.30
N ARG A 209 8.94 6.86 23.40
CA ARG A 209 9.48 6.95 22.01
C ARG A 209 8.42 7.40 21.01
N TRP A 210 7.23 6.81 21.05
CA TRP A 210 6.16 7.10 20.09
C TRP A 210 5.07 7.98 20.71
N THR A 211 5.50 9.16 21.16
CA THR A 211 4.59 10.17 21.74
C THR A 211 3.70 10.78 20.65
N THR A 212 2.52 11.29 21.06
CA THR A 212 1.60 12.01 20.15
C THR A 212 2.31 13.13 19.40
N GLY A 213 3.16 13.92 20.06
CA GLY A 213 3.92 14.99 19.41
C GLY A 213 4.95 14.49 18.38
N LYS A 214 5.48 13.27 18.53
CA LYS A 214 6.38 12.66 17.55
C LYS A 214 5.60 12.12 16.35
N LEU A 215 4.46 11.48 16.59
CA LEU A 215 3.57 10.97 15.54
C LEU A 215 2.99 12.12 14.71
N ALA A 216 2.57 13.21 15.36
CA ALA A 216 2.09 14.41 14.67
C ALA A 216 3.12 15.08 13.74
N ARG A 217 4.44 14.86 13.98
CA ARG A 217 5.51 15.37 13.10
C ARG A 217 5.87 14.41 11.97
N LYS A 218 5.29 13.21 11.93
CA LYS A 218 5.49 12.30 10.81
C LYS A 218 4.77 12.80 9.56
N ARG A 219 5.35 12.49 8.41
CA ARG A 219 4.66 12.68 7.14
C ARG A 219 3.85 11.43 6.86
N TRP A 220 2.58 11.63 6.69
CA TRP A 220 1.63 10.58 6.35
C TRP A 220 1.52 10.44 4.84
N SER A 221 1.14 9.27 4.36
CA SER A 221 0.85 9.04 2.96
C SER A 221 -0.35 9.88 2.51
N MET A 222 -0.56 9.99 1.22
CA MET A 222 -1.78 10.58 0.69
C MET A 222 -3.02 9.84 1.20
N GLY A 223 -4.14 10.54 1.22
CA GLY A 223 -5.47 9.95 1.29
C GLY A 223 -5.91 9.41 -0.06
N LEU A 224 -7.01 8.68 -0.07
CA LEU A 224 -7.55 8.08 -1.28
C LEU A 224 -9.03 8.45 -1.41
N PHE A 225 -9.44 8.81 -2.63
CA PHE A 225 -10.81 8.75 -3.08
C PHE A 225 -10.95 7.46 -3.89
N VAL A 226 -11.83 6.55 -3.48
CA VAL A 226 -12.04 5.28 -4.18
C VAL A 226 -13.52 5.12 -4.48
N TRP A 227 -13.84 5.03 -5.74
CA TRP A 227 -15.19 4.83 -6.22
C TRP A 227 -15.34 3.41 -6.75
N TYR A 228 -16.06 2.59 -6.01
CA TYR A 228 -16.46 1.23 -6.40
C TYR A 228 -17.81 1.29 -7.11
N PHE A 229 -17.93 0.62 -8.24
CA PHE A 229 -19.22 0.48 -8.90
C PHE A 229 -19.32 -0.82 -9.71
N GLY A 230 -20.54 -1.30 -9.82
CA GLY A 230 -20.93 -2.40 -10.69
C GLY A 230 -21.81 -1.91 -11.82
N THR A 231 -21.69 -2.50 -13.00
CA THR A 231 -22.46 -2.15 -14.20
C THR A 231 -23.29 -3.32 -14.70
N ARG A 232 -24.29 -3.03 -15.53
CA ARG A 232 -25.12 -4.04 -16.22
C ARG A 232 -25.09 -3.84 -17.72
N GLY A 233 -25.12 -4.96 -18.47
CA GLY A 233 -25.15 -4.94 -19.93
C GLY A 233 -23.86 -4.38 -20.56
N THR A 234 -22.71 -4.57 -19.91
CA THR A 234 -21.43 -3.97 -20.30
C THR A 234 -20.36 -4.97 -20.66
N ALA A 235 -20.62 -6.26 -20.52
CA ALA A 235 -19.67 -7.30 -20.93
C ALA A 235 -19.26 -7.11 -22.39
N GLY A 236 -17.95 -7.03 -22.63
CA GLY A 236 -17.39 -6.77 -23.97
C GLY A 236 -17.38 -5.30 -24.41
N ARG A 237 -17.98 -4.36 -23.64
CA ARG A 237 -17.80 -2.92 -23.88
C ARG A 237 -16.47 -2.45 -23.36
N TRP A 238 -15.99 -1.31 -23.87
CA TRP A 238 -14.74 -0.67 -23.47
C TRP A 238 -13.54 -1.63 -23.49
N ALA A 239 -13.36 -2.33 -24.62
CA ALA A 239 -12.33 -3.35 -24.79
C ALA A 239 -10.91 -2.82 -24.49
N ASP A 240 -10.70 -1.52 -24.67
CA ASP A 240 -9.42 -0.85 -24.42
C ASP A 240 -9.16 -0.64 -22.90
N VAL A 241 -10.16 -0.79 -22.03
CA VAL A 241 -9.99 -0.68 -20.58
C VAL A 241 -9.75 -2.08 -20.03
N GLY A 242 -8.46 -2.42 -19.87
CA GLY A 242 -8.02 -3.71 -19.35
C GLY A 242 -8.17 -3.84 -17.84
N HIS A 243 -7.54 -4.89 -17.28
CA HIS A 243 -7.60 -5.18 -15.84
C HIS A 243 -7.08 -4.00 -14.99
N HIS A 244 -5.95 -3.43 -15.39
CA HIS A 244 -5.31 -2.27 -14.74
C HIS A 244 -5.08 -1.17 -15.78
N THR A 245 -5.74 -0.04 -15.64
CA THR A 245 -5.55 1.14 -16.47
C THR A 245 -5.23 2.35 -15.60
N ILE A 246 -4.13 3.04 -15.90
CA ILE A 246 -3.70 4.25 -15.22
C ILE A 246 -3.89 5.42 -16.18
N ALA A 247 -4.82 6.31 -15.92
CA ALA A 247 -5.06 7.52 -16.70
C ALA A 247 -4.36 8.71 -16.03
N ASN A 248 -3.28 9.19 -16.61
CA ASN A 248 -2.56 10.34 -16.09
C ASN A 248 -3.22 11.65 -16.52
N GLY A 249 -3.33 12.58 -15.58
CA GLY A 249 -3.71 13.97 -15.89
C GLY A 249 -2.57 14.76 -16.54
N PRO A 250 -2.86 15.97 -17.08
CA PRO A 250 -1.88 16.78 -17.84
C PRO A 250 -0.76 17.33 -16.97
N ARG A 251 -0.96 17.47 -15.66
CA ARG A 251 0.02 18.07 -14.72
C ARG A 251 0.54 17.10 -13.69
N TYR A 252 0.93 15.89 -14.08
CA TYR A 252 1.34 14.81 -13.15
C TYR A 252 2.21 15.30 -11.98
N LYS A 253 3.32 16.02 -12.25
CA LYS A 253 4.18 16.57 -11.18
C LYS A 253 3.49 17.66 -10.37
N GLY A 254 2.64 18.45 -11.00
CA GLY A 254 1.85 19.49 -10.35
C GLY A 254 0.83 18.90 -9.38
N LEU A 255 0.12 17.86 -9.82
CA LEU A 255 -0.82 17.08 -9.02
C LEU A 255 -0.13 16.49 -7.78
N LEU A 256 1.00 15.79 -7.94
CA LEU A 256 1.74 15.24 -6.81
C LEU A 256 2.18 16.32 -5.82
N ARG A 257 2.65 17.48 -6.32
CA ARG A 257 3.00 18.62 -5.46
C ARG A 257 1.80 19.15 -4.70
N ASP A 258 0.64 19.26 -5.35
CA ASP A 258 -0.58 19.74 -4.73
C ASP A 258 -1.03 18.78 -3.59
N ILE A 259 -0.98 17.46 -3.82
CA ILE A 259 -1.35 16.44 -2.82
C ILE A 259 -0.32 16.36 -1.68
N PHE A 260 0.95 16.09 -2.00
CA PHE A 260 1.96 15.69 -1.01
C PHE A 260 2.68 16.88 -0.33
N LEU A 261 2.68 18.07 -0.93
CA LEU A 261 3.40 19.23 -0.39
C LEU A 261 2.51 20.40 0.01
N LYS A 262 1.32 20.54 -0.59
CA LYS A 262 0.41 21.64 -0.31
C LYS A 262 -0.88 21.21 0.38
N GLY A 263 -1.19 19.93 0.40
CA GLY A 263 -2.44 19.40 0.98
C GLY A 263 -3.69 19.97 0.28
N ARG A 264 -3.63 20.12 -1.03
CA ARG A 264 -4.70 20.73 -1.82
C ARG A 264 -5.30 19.71 -2.79
N LEU A 265 -6.63 19.62 -2.80
CA LEU A 265 -7.36 18.90 -3.83
C LEU A 265 -7.17 19.63 -5.17
N SER A 266 -6.79 18.89 -6.19
CA SER A 266 -6.52 19.43 -7.52
C SER A 266 -7.73 19.29 -8.44
N ASP A 267 -7.85 20.18 -9.44
CA ASP A 267 -8.90 20.08 -10.46
C ASP A 267 -8.53 19.07 -11.56
N ASP A 268 -7.25 18.85 -11.80
CA ASP A 268 -6.77 17.74 -12.61
C ASP A 268 -6.45 16.52 -11.74
N MET A 269 -6.60 15.35 -12.28
CA MET A 269 -6.39 14.10 -11.53
C MET A 269 -5.68 13.05 -12.37
N SER A 270 -5.04 12.12 -11.69
CA SER A 270 -4.63 10.85 -12.26
C SER A 270 -5.46 9.76 -11.63
N LEU A 271 -5.97 8.86 -12.44
CA LEU A 271 -6.88 7.79 -12.00
C LEU A 271 -6.21 6.44 -12.19
N TYR A 272 -6.43 5.55 -11.24
CA TYR A 272 -6.19 4.14 -11.42
C TYR A 272 -7.54 3.43 -11.52
N ILE A 273 -7.79 2.76 -12.64
CA ILE A 273 -9.00 2.01 -12.94
C ILE A 273 -8.68 0.52 -12.86
N HIS A 274 -9.37 -0.19 -11.98
CA HIS A 274 -9.27 -1.63 -11.84
C HIS A 274 -10.59 -2.26 -12.32
N ARG A 275 -10.48 -3.14 -13.31
CA ARG A 275 -11.60 -3.89 -13.92
C ARG A 275 -11.30 -5.39 -13.84
N PRO A 276 -11.51 -6.03 -12.68
CA PRO A 276 -11.15 -7.44 -12.51
C PRO A 276 -12.03 -8.39 -13.35
N SER A 277 -13.26 -7.98 -13.69
CA SER A 277 -14.21 -8.79 -14.45
C SER A 277 -13.72 -9.19 -15.86
N VAL A 278 -12.77 -8.47 -16.46
CA VAL A 278 -12.17 -8.87 -17.75
C VAL A 278 -11.24 -10.10 -17.62
N THR A 279 -10.71 -10.34 -16.41
CA THR A 279 -9.87 -11.51 -16.12
C THR A 279 -10.67 -12.60 -15.43
N ASP A 280 -11.59 -12.21 -14.56
CA ASP A 280 -12.40 -13.10 -13.74
C ASP A 280 -13.87 -12.69 -13.80
N PRO A 281 -14.64 -13.26 -14.74
CA PRO A 281 -16.07 -12.95 -14.84
C PRO A 281 -16.88 -13.30 -13.60
N SER A 282 -16.37 -14.13 -12.69
CA SER A 282 -17.08 -14.56 -11.48
C SER A 282 -17.28 -13.44 -10.45
N VAL A 283 -16.50 -12.35 -10.56
CA VAL A 283 -16.60 -11.20 -9.65
C VAL A 283 -17.62 -10.14 -10.08
N ALA A 284 -18.39 -10.43 -11.13
CA ALA A 284 -19.49 -9.59 -11.60
C ALA A 284 -20.73 -10.42 -11.92
N PRO A 285 -21.95 -9.86 -11.83
CA PRO A 285 -23.15 -10.51 -12.36
C PRO A 285 -23.03 -10.77 -13.87
N ALA A 286 -23.73 -11.81 -14.36
CA ALA A 286 -23.71 -12.17 -15.77
C ALA A 286 -24.03 -10.95 -16.68
N GLY A 287 -23.20 -10.70 -17.67
CA GLY A 287 -23.32 -9.58 -18.59
C GLY A 287 -22.91 -8.20 -18.00
N GLY A 288 -22.45 -8.14 -16.78
CA GLY A 288 -21.98 -6.93 -16.12
C GLY A 288 -20.47 -6.87 -15.94
N ASP A 289 -20.01 -5.78 -15.35
CA ASP A 289 -18.63 -5.56 -14.96
C ASP A 289 -18.54 -5.02 -13.54
N THR A 290 -17.38 -5.20 -12.92
CA THR A 290 -17.02 -4.62 -11.62
C THR A 290 -15.81 -3.72 -11.80
N PHE A 291 -15.87 -2.55 -11.17
CA PHE A 291 -14.80 -1.56 -11.22
C PHE A 291 -14.50 -1.00 -9.84
N TYR A 292 -13.27 -0.57 -9.62
CA TYR A 292 -13.00 0.55 -8.76
C TYR A 292 -12.09 1.58 -9.45
N VAL A 293 -12.38 2.85 -9.20
CA VAL A 293 -11.59 3.98 -9.69
C VAL A 293 -10.99 4.68 -8.48
N LEU A 294 -9.67 4.75 -8.46
CA LEU A 294 -8.92 5.35 -7.35
C LEU A 294 -8.26 6.64 -7.84
N SER A 295 -8.44 7.71 -7.06
CA SER A 295 -7.70 8.96 -7.20
C SER A 295 -6.93 9.27 -5.92
N PRO A 296 -5.61 9.54 -5.98
CA PRO A 296 -4.88 10.05 -4.84
C PRO A 296 -5.33 11.47 -4.50
N VAL A 297 -5.54 11.72 -3.20
CA VAL A 297 -6.02 13.01 -2.68
C VAL A 297 -5.25 13.38 -1.41
N PRO A 298 -5.29 14.65 -0.95
CA PRO A 298 -4.70 15.02 0.34
C PRO A 298 -5.33 14.25 1.51
N HIS A 299 -4.52 13.86 2.49
CA HIS A 299 -5.01 13.30 3.76
C HIS A 299 -5.58 14.40 4.67
N LEU A 300 -6.36 14.05 5.71
CA LEU A 300 -7.07 14.98 6.59
C LEU A 300 -6.17 15.76 7.56
N GLY A 301 -4.92 15.39 7.72
CA GLY A 301 -3.97 16.04 8.64
C GLY A 301 -3.42 17.38 8.16
N TRP A 302 -3.82 17.90 7.00
CA TRP A 302 -3.43 19.21 6.52
C TRP A 302 -4.21 20.33 7.25
N LYS A 303 -3.59 21.49 7.42
CA LYS A 303 -4.23 22.65 8.07
C LYS A 303 -5.55 23.05 7.38
N ASN A 304 -5.57 23.02 6.07
CA ASN A 304 -6.76 23.28 5.24
C ASN A 304 -7.28 21.95 4.70
N LYS A 305 -7.77 21.08 5.60
CA LYS A 305 -8.32 19.78 5.20
C LYS A 305 -9.54 19.94 4.30
N VAL A 306 -9.71 19.00 3.38
CA VAL A 306 -10.89 18.93 2.50
C VAL A 306 -12.12 18.56 3.33
N ASP A 307 -13.21 19.29 3.13
CA ASP A 307 -14.54 18.96 3.67
C ASP A 307 -15.21 17.97 2.71
N TRP A 308 -15.05 16.67 2.97
CA TRP A 308 -15.53 15.63 2.08
C TRP A 308 -17.06 15.51 2.06
N GLN A 309 -17.79 16.02 3.04
CA GLN A 309 -19.25 16.05 2.98
C GLN A 309 -19.74 16.96 1.84
N LYS A 310 -19.02 18.05 1.58
CA LYS A 310 -19.33 18.99 0.49
C LYS A 310 -18.63 18.59 -0.82
N GLU A 311 -17.35 18.18 -0.74
CA GLU A 311 -16.53 17.97 -1.92
C GLU A 311 -16.76 16.62 -2.62
N MET A 312 -17.23 15.60 -1.90
CA MET A 312 -17.38 14.24 -2.45
C MET A 312 -18.26 14.21 -3.70
N PRO A 313 -19.49 14.79 -3.72
CA PRO A 313 -20.32 14.76 -4.94
C PRO A 313 -19.69 15.55 -6.10
N ILE A 314 -19.03 16.65 -5.81
CA ILE A 314 -18.31 17.48 -6.80
C ILE A 314 -17.15 16.72 -7.39
N TYR A 315 -16.35 16.08 -6.53
CA TYR A 315 -15.18 15.32 -6.94
C TYR A 315 -15.56 14.05 -7.70
N ARG A 316 -16.62 13.35 -7.26
CA ARG A 316 -17.19 12.20 -7.99
C ARG A 316 -17.57 12.60 -9.42
N ALA A 317 -18.23 13.75 -9.60
CA ALA A 317 -18.60 14.23 -10.94
C ALA A 317 -17.37 14.54 -11.81
N LYS A 318 -16.30 15.10 -11.24
CA LYS A 318 -15.04 15.31 -11.95
C LYS A 318 -14.38 13.99 -12.35
N VAL A 319 -14.36 13.01 -11.43
CA VAL A 319 -13.83 11.66 -11.72
C VAL A 319 -14.67 11.01 -12.82
N ALA A 320 -16.00 11.10 -12.77
CA ALA A 320 -16.89 10.57 -13.79
C ALA A 320 -16.60 11.15 -15.18
N ALA A 321 -16.36 12.46 -15.26
CA ALA A 321 -16.03 13.12 -16.51
C ALA A 321 -14.68 12.62 -17.12
N GLU A 322 -13.71 12.24 -16.29
CA GLU A 322 -12.47 11.62 -16.78
C GLU A 322 -12.67 10.17 -17.20
N VAL A 323 -13.47 9.42 -16.43
CA VAL A 323 -13.82 8.02 -16.76
C VAL A 323 -14.64 7.94 -18.05
N GLU A 324 -15.55 8.87 -18.28
CA GLU A 324 -16.37 8.96 -19.51
C GLU A 324 -15.54 9.04 -20.79
N LYS A 325 -14.35 9.68 -20.72
CA LYS A 325 -13.42 9.75 -21.87
C LYS A 325 -12.88 8.36 -22.25
N LEU A 326 -12.78 7.46 -21.29
CA LEU A 326 -12.26 6.10 -21.49
C LEU A 326 -13.40 5.07 -21.67
N MET A 327 -14.53 5.32 -21.04
CA MET A 327 -15.68 4.43 -21.01
C MET A 327 -16.97 5.18 -21.33
N PRO A 328 -17.18 5.59 -22.61
CA PRO A 328 -18.35 6.35 -22.99
C PRO A 328 -19.67 5.68 -22.61
N GLY A 329 -20.55 6.43 -21.96
CA GLY A 329 -21.88 5.99 -21.51
C GLY A 329 -21.89 5.05 -20.29
N PHE A 330 -20.79 5.02 -19.51
CA PHE A 330 -20.70 4.10 -18.37
C PHE A 330 -21.67 4.47 -17.23
N GLU A 331 -21.89 5.75 -16.96
CA GLU A 331 -22.75 6.18 -15.84
C GLU A 331 -24.18 5.64 -15.98
N ALA A 332 -24.73 5.61 -17.20
CA ALA A 332 -26.07 5.05 -17.45
C ALA A 332 -26.15 3.52 -17.20
N CYS A 333 -25.00 2.84 -17.11
CA CYS A 333 -24.91 1.41 -16.89
C CYS A 333 -24.68 1.04 -15.41
N ILE A 334 -24.40 2.02 -14.54
CA ILE A 334 -24.16 1.78 -13.11
C ILE A 334 -25.41 1.20 -12.46
N SER A 335 -25.24 0.08 -11.78
CA SER A 335 -26.32 -0.60 -11.03
C SER A 335 -26.14 -0.50 -9.52
N THR A 336 -24.91 -0.30 -9.06
CA THR A 336 -24.56 -0.11 -7.65
C THR A 336 -23.27 0.67 -7.56
N GLU A 337 -23.13 1.52 -6.54
CA GLU A 337 -21.89 2.25 -6.28
C GLU A 337 -21.67 2.47 -4.80
N THR A 338 -20.41 2.63 -4.42
CA THR A 338 -19.96 3.03 -3.07
C THR A 338 -18.70 3.86 -3.20
N ILE A 339 -18.62 4.95 -2.44
CA ILE A 339 -17.45 5.85 -2.45
C ILE A 339 -16.77 5.86 -1.09
N PHE A 340 -15.47 5.72 -1.10
CA PHE A 340 -14.61 5.87 0.06
C PHE A 340 -13.79 7.15 -0.09
N THR A 341 -13.82 7.98 0.95
CA THR A 341 -13.03 9.20 1.08
C THR A 341 -11.99 9.02 2.20
N PRO A 342 -11.05 9.94 2.40
CA PRO A 342 -10.15 9.89 3.55
C PRO A 342 -10.89 9.78 4.90
N GLU A 343 -12.09 10.37 5.05
CA GLU A 343 -12.93 10.19 6.26
C GLU A 343 -13.31 8.72 6.44
N THR A 344 -13.70 8.03 5.37
CA THR A 344 -14.01 6.59 5.41
C THR A 344 -12.79 5.75 5.84
N PHE A 345 -11.57 6.14 5.39
CA PHE A 345 -10.35 5.45 5.82
C PHE A 345 -10.03 5.72 7.29
N GLU A 346 -10.27 6.93 7.79
CA GLU A 346 -10.12 7.25 9.21
C GLU A 346 -11.12 6.46 10.07
N ASP A 347 -12.39 6.47 9.72
CA ASP A 347 -13.46 5.85 10.51
C ASP A 347 -13.44 4.33 10.43
N ARG A 348 -13.30 3.75 9.23
CA ARG A 348 -13.45 2.32 9.00
C ARG A 348 -12.16 1.53 9.25
N TYR A 349 -11.03 2.09 8.86
CA TYR A 349 -9.72 1.43 8.99
C TYR A 349 -8.87 2.01 10.12
N LEU A 350 -9.38 2.98 10.86
CA LEU A 350 -8.69 3.65 11.96
C LEU A 350 -7.33 4.21 11.54
N SER A 351 -7.24 4.64 10.28
CA SER A 351 -6.02 5.14 9.68
C SER A 351 -5.83 6.61 10.07
N PRO A 352 -4.75 6.99 10.75
CA PRO A 352 -4.54 8.37 11.18
C PRO A 352 -4.61 9.34 10.00
N HIS A 353 -5.43 10.37 10.14
CA HIS A 353 -5.66 11.37 9.11
C HIS A 353 -6.28 10.83 7.80
N GLY A 354 -6.88 9.67 7.81
CA GLY A 354 -7.39 9.04 6.60
C GLY A 354 -6.31 8.71 5.56
N ALA A 355 -5.06 8.53 6.01
CA ALA A 355 -3.94 8.17 5.14
C ALA A 355 -4.13 6.76 4.58
N GLY A 356 -4.03 6.60 3.26
CA GLY A 356 -4.29 5.32 2.59
C GLY A 356 -3.27 4.23 2.90
N PHE A 357 -2.04 4.60 3.32
CA PHE A 357 -0.90 3.68 3.45
C PHE A 357 -0.03 3.95 4.68
N SER A 358 -0.59 4.53 5.75
CA SER A 358 0.15 4.88 6.97
C SER A 358 1.24 5.94 6.72
N ILE A 359 2.39 5.83 7.36
CA ILE A 359 3.53 6.76 7.27
C ILE A 359 4.18 6.68 5.89
N GLU A 360 4.38 7.86 5.24
CA GLU A 360 5.03 7.96 3.92
C GLU A 360 6.42 7.29 3.91
N PRO A 361 6.76 6.47 2.88
CA PRO A 361 8.00 5.69 2.86
C PRO A 361 9.23 6.52 2.43
N ARG A 362 9.50 7.61 3.13
CA ARG A 362 10.74 8.40 2.97
C ARG A 362 11.90 7.73 3.67
N ILE A 363 13.14 7.99 3.23
CA ILE A 363 14.33 7.36 3.77
C ILE A 363 14.47 7.54 5.30
N LEU A 364 14.19 8.72 5.84
CA LEU A 364 14.20 9.01 7.28
C LEU A 364 12.91 8.61 8.02
N GLN A 365 12.04 7.86 7.35
CA GLN A 365 10.82 7.26 7.90
C GLN A 365 10.72 5.77 7.56
N SER A 366 11.82 5.16 7.10
CA SER A 366 11.92 3.74 6.75
C SER A 366 12.93 3.03 7.65
N ALA A 367 12.98 1.72 7.65
CA ALA A 367 13.84 0.89 8.48
C ALA A 367 13.74 1.30 9.96
N TRP A 368 14.84 1.56 10.65
CA TRP A 368 14.88 1.95 12.06
C TRP A 368 14.11 3.24 12.40
N PHE A 369 13.89 4.12 11.43
CA PHE A 369 13.14 5.37 11.65
C PHE A 369 11.61 5.20 11.63
N ARG A 370 11.13 4.01 11.29
CA ARG A 370 9.72 3.62 11.32
C ARG A 370 9.38 2.97 12.66
N PRO A 371 8.10 2.89 13.10
CA PRO A 371 7.74 2.06 14.24
C PRO A 371 8.24 0.63 14.06
N HIS A 372 8.86 0.08 15.09
CA HIS A 372 9.46 -1.25 15.02
C HIS A 372 8.42 -2.36 15.18
N ASN A 373 8.75 -3.56 14.70
CA ASN A 373 7.90 -4.74 14.90
C ASN A 373 7.89 -5.21 16.36
N VAL A 374 8.93 -4.89 17.15
CA VAL A 374 8.92 -5.01 18.61
C VAL A 374 8.60 -3.63 19.18
N SER A 375 7.55 -3.49 19.97
CA SER A 375 7.21 -2.21 20.59
C SER A 375 8.28 -1.76 21.57
N GLU A 376 8.69 -0.51 21.47
CA GLU A 376 9.60 0.13 22.42
C GLU A 376 8.91 0.62 23.68
N GLU A 377 7.58 0.57 23.73
CA GLU A 377 6.76 1.09 24.84
C GLU A 377 6.38 0.02 25.85
N ALA A 378 6.23 -1.24 25.41
CA ALA A 378 5.82 -2.32 26.32
C ALA A 378 6.40 -3.67 25.86
N ARG A 379 6.85 -4.46 26.83
CA ARG A 379 7.26 -5.87 26.58
C ARG A 379 6.03 -6.71 26.21
N GLY A 380 6.20 -7.69 25.34
CA GLY A 380 5.12 -8.56 24.88
C GLY A 380 4.15 -7.89 23.89
N LEU A 381 4.40 -6.64 23.51
CA LEU A 381 3.67 -5.94 22.46
C LEU A 381 4.51 -5.91 21.18
N TYR A 382 3.89 -6.34 20.09
CA TYR A 382 4.48 -6.36 18.75
C TYR A 382 3.55 -5.65 17.76
N LEU A 383 4.11 -5.18 16.65
CA LEU A 383 3.36 -4.52 15.58
C LEU A 383 3.69 -5.15 14.24
N VAL A 384 2.68 -5.26 13.38
CA VAL A 384 2.81 -5.71 11.98
C VAL A 384 2.02 -4.78 11.05
N GLY A 385 2.20 -4.93 9.76
CA GLY A 385 1.42 -4.22 8.75
C GLY A 385 2.08 -2.95 8.23
N ALA A 386 1.28 -2.10 7.58
CA ALA A 386 1.76 -0.95 6.80
C ALA A 386 2.52 0.10 7.64
N GLY A 387 2.17 0.25 8.93
CA GLY A 387 2.77 1.25 9.82
C GLY A 387 4.17 0.91 10.32
N THR A 388 4.64 -0.33 10.15
CA THR A 388 5.93 -0.83 10.65
C THR A 388 6.90 -1.15 9.51
N HIS A 389 8.09 -1.65 9.85
CA HIS A 389 9.01 -2.20 8.85
C HIS A 389 8.46 -3.54 8.27
N PRO A 390 8.58 -3.79 6.96
CA PRO A 390 9.20 -2.94 5.93
C PRO A 390 8.30 -1.81 5.41
N GLY A 391 6.99 -1.86 5.54
CA GLY A 391 6.06 -0.82 5.14
C GLY A 391 4.81 -1.32 4.42
N ALA A 392 4.15 -0.41 3.69
CA ALA A 392 2.90 -0.66 2.99
C ALA A 392 3.08 -1.49 1.69
N GLY A 393 1.95 -1.94 1.16
CA GLY A 393 1.85 -2.84 0.00
C GLY A 393 1.75 -4.31 0.43
N LEU A 394 1.03 -5.13 -0.34
CA LEU A 394 0.79 -6.54 0.00
C LEU A 394 2.09 -7.31 0.31
N PRO A 395 3.16 -7.23 -0.52
CA PRO A 395 4.43 -7.86 -0.16
C PRO A 395 5.03 -7.32 1.14
N GLY A 396 4.97 -6.00 1.38
CA GLY A 396 5.51 -5.38 2.58
C GLY A 396 4.77 -5.82 3.85
N VAL A 397 3.45 -5.86 3.84
CA VAL A 397 2.67 -6.26 5.02
C VAL A 397 2.84 -7.74 5.35
N ILE A 398 2.95 -8.61 4.34
CA ILE A 398 3.26 -10.03 4.54
C ILE A 398 4.67 -10.19 5.10
N SER A 399 5.66 -9.50 4.54
CA SER A 399 7.04 -9.54 5.05
C SER A 399 7.15 -8.97 6.47
N SER A 400 6.25 -8.07 6.89
CA SER A 400 6.24 -7.61 8.29
C SER A 400 5.87 -8.72 9.27
N ALA A 401 5.03 -9.68 8.85
CA ALA A 401 4.73 -10.88 9.64
C ALA A 401 5.91 -11.86 9.65
N GLU A 402 6.66 -11.95 8.55
CA GLU A 402 7.90 -12.74 8.51
C GLU A 402 8.98 -12.15 9.44
N VAL A 403 9.14 -10.81 9.45
CA VAL A 403 9.99 -10.12 10.44
C VAL A 403 9.54 -10.46 11.86
N LEU A 404 8.21 -10.40 12.11
CA LEU A 404 7.67 -10.72 13.43
C LEU A 404 8.00 -12.15 13.84
N SER A 405 7.88 -13.14 12.95
CA SER A 405 8.17 -14.55 13.26
C SER A 405 9.59 -14.78 13.77
N LYS A 406 10.54 -13.93 13.37
CA LYS A 406 11.94 -13.95 13.85
C LYS A 406 12.12 -13.30 15.23
N LEU A 407 11.13 -12.55 15.71
CA LEU A 407 11.20 -11.72 16.92
C LEU A 407 10.34 -12.26 18.07
N VAL A 408 9.29 -13.00 17.74
CA VAL A 408 8.40 -13.60 18.74
C VAL A 408 9.09 -14.82 19.34
N PRO A 409 9.07 -14.98 20.68
CA PRO A 409 9.57 -16.18 21.33
C PRO A 409 8.82 -17.44 20.86
N ASP A 410 9.52 -18.56 20.76
CA ASP A 410 8.87 -19.84 20.51
C ASP A 410 7.76 -20.09 21.52
N ALA A 411 6.64 -20.63 21.05
CA ALA A 411 5.58 -21.04 21.95
C ALA A 411 6.12 -22.10 22.93
N PRO A 412 5.84 -22.00 24.24
CA PRO A 412 6.22 -23.06 25.16
C PRO A 412 5.59 -24.34 24.66
N VAL A 413 6.42 -25.37 24.42
CA VAL A 413 5.95 -26.69 24.04
C VAL A 413 4.95 -27.14 25.12
N ALA A 414 3.69 -27.29 24.74
CA ALA A 414 2.68 -27.79 25.64
C ALA A 414 3.15 -29.18 26.10
N GLN A 415 3.61 -29.29 27.35
CA GLN A 415 3.84 -30.59 27.95
C GLN A 415 2.49 -31.31 27.94
N SER A 416 2.34 -32.26 27.05
CA SER A 416 1.20 -33.15 27.08
C SER A 416 1.21 -33.84 28.45
N LYS A 417 0.36 -33.36 29.37
CA LYS A 417 0.03 -34.12 30.58
C LYS A 417 -0.78 -35.32 30.12
N THR A 418 -0.07 -36.35 29.65
CA THR A 418 -0.59 -37.70 29.60
C THR A 418 -0.74 -38.10 31.06
N ARG A 419 -1.90 -37.78 31.66
CA ARG A 419 -2.35 -38.51 32.86
C ARG A 419 -2.62 -39.93 32.41
N MET A 420 -1.63 -40.78 32.58
CA MET A 420 -1.90 -42.21 32.73
C MET A 420 -2.84 -42.34 33.93
N ALA A 421 -4.11 -42.62 33.68
CA ALA A 421 -4.99 -43.20 34.66
C ALA A 421 -4.50 -44.66 34.81
N ALA A 422 -3.78 -44.91 35.87
CA ALA A 422 -3.55 -46.25 36.38
C ALA A 422 -4.69 -46.53 37.39
N GLU A 423 -5.45 -47.57 37.05
CA GLU A 423 -6.29 -48.42 37.90
C GLU A 423 -7.42 -47.78 38.69
#